data_974226747087152ab13cc0ba0ef3be96
#
_entry.id   974226747087152ab13cc0ba0ef3be96
#
_cell.length_a   1.000
_cell.length_b   1.000
_cell.length_c   1.000
_cell.angle_alpha   90.00
_cell.angle_beta   90.00
_cell.angle_gamma   90.00
#
_symmetry.space_group_name_H-M   'P 1'
#
loop_
_entity.id
_entity.type
_entity.pdbx_description
1 polymer ?
#
loop_
_entity_poly.entity_id
_entity_poly.type
_entity_poly.pdbx_seq_one_letter_code
_entity_poly.pdbx_strand_id
1 'polypeptide(L)'
;ETSWTATKRVTEVKEDNKKDDKKDEPKVPSMYAVTYPNIAFGTKEKPKQETILFKNTTVWTGEKEGILKETDVLIQNGKIAKIGKNLPASGAKVVDGTRKHLTAGIIDEHSHIAISNGVNEGGQNSSAEVTIEDVVNSDDINIYRNLAGGVTSANLLHGSANPIGGRAAFIKLKWGYSPDEMLVKDAPKYIKFALGENVKQSNWGDNARNRFPQSRMGVEQVYEDYFTRAIEYKNEWDAYKSGKNKKMPRFDIEMEVLGEILAKKRFITCHSYVQSEINMLMKLAERYGFKIQTFTHILEGYKVADKMSAHGVAGSTFADWW
;
A
#
# COMPACT_ATOMS: atom_id res chain seq x y z
N GLU A 1 46.49 -3.33 -4.98
CA GLU A 1 45.71 -3.38 -3.71
C GLU A 1 46.37 -2.44 -2.71
N THR A 2 45.69 -1.34 -2.38
CA THR A 2 46.14 -0.40 -1.36
C THR A 2 45.28 -0.61 -0.12
N SER A 3 45.86 -1.13 0.94
CA SER A 3 45.19 -1.32 2.23
C SER A 3 45.38 -0.07 3.10
N TRP A 4 44.29 0.43 3.69
CA TRP A 4 44.31 1.52 4.66
C TRP A 4 44.03 0.98 6.05
N THR A 5 44.92 1.33 7.00
CA THR A 5 44.72 1.04 8.41
C THR A 5 44.56 2.35 9.17
N ALA A 6 43.42 2.50 9.87
CA ALA A 6 43.16 3.65 10.73
C ALA A 6 43.37 3.27 12.19
N THR A 7 44.30 3.94 12.88
CA THR A 7 44.56 3.75 14.31
C THR A 7 43.90 4.89 15.08
N LYS A 8 43.01 4.55 16.00
CA LYS A 8 42.39 5.52 16.91
C LYS A 8 43.43 5.98 17.94
N ARG A 9 43.77 7.28 17.89
CA ARG A 9 44.62 7.89 18.91
C ARG A 9 43.78 8.20 20.16
N VAL A 10 44.04 7.47 21.23
CA VAL A 10 43.49 7.78 22.54
C VAL A 10 44.42 8.79 23.21
N THR A 11 43.95 10.00 23.44
CA THR A 11 44.65 11.00 24.25
C THR A 11 44.20 10.80 25.69
N GLU A 12 45.08 10.33 26.54
CA GLU A 12 44.84 10.33 27.98
C GLU A 12 44.79 11.79 28.48
N VAL A 13 43.67 12.18 29.03
CA VAL A 13 43.50 13.45 29.75
C VAL A 13 43.92 13.20 31.21
N LYS A 14 45.05 13.80 31.63
CA LYS A 14 45.39 13.84 33.05
C LYS A 14 44.39 14.72 33.80
N GLU A 15 43.75 14.15 34.82
CA GLU A 15 42.91 14.89 35.75
C GLU A 15 43.83 15.79 36.64
N ASP A 16 43.77 17.10 36.41
CA ASP A 16 44.25 18.09 37.36
C ASP A 16 43.14 18.42 38.34
N ASN A 17 43.32 17.97 39.59
CA ASN A 17 42.50 18.35 40.70
C ASN A 17 42.66 19.85 41.03
N LYS A 18 41.77 20.71 40.53
CA LYS A 18 41.56 22.07 41.04
C LYS A 18 40.16 22.21 41.66
N LYS A 19 40.19 22.65 42.93
CA LYS A 19 39.03 22.95 43.72
C LYS A 19 38.17 24.00 43.06
N ASP A 20 36.84 23.74 43.10
CA ASP A 20 35.73 24.53 42.64
C ASP A 20 35.71 25.96 43.17
N ASP A 21 35.82 26.92 42.24
CA ASP A 21 35.04 28.14 42.29
C ASP A 21 33.83 27.93 41.33
N LYS A 22 32.66 27.73 41.89
CA LYS A 22 31.41 27.71 41.13
C LYS A 22 31.17 29.09 40.53
N LYS A 23 31.69 29.33 39.33
CA LYS A 23 31.17 30.36 38.45
C LYS A 23 29.82 29.83 37.93
N ASP A 24 28.75 30.59 38.20
CA ASP A 24 27.46 30.39 37.56
C ASP A 24 27.68 30.22 36.03
N GLU A 25 27.53 28.99 35.54
CA GLU A 25 27.47 28.77 34.09
C GLU A 25 26.29 29.59 33.57
N PRO A 26 26.47 30.35 32.49
CA PRO A 26 25.36 31.05 31.89
C PRO A 26 24.28 30.01 31.54
N LYS A 27 23.10 30.14 32.19
CA LYS A 27 21.94 29.31 31.84
C LYS A 27 21.72 29.45 30.34
N VAL A 28 22.06 28.41 29.58
CA VAL A 28 21.69 28.35 28.17
C VAL A 28 20.18 28.63 28.13
N PRO A 29 19.74 29.68 27.44
CA PRO A 29 18.33 29.99 27.40
C PRO A 29 17.60 28.72 26.91
N SER A 30 16.61 28.30 27.68
CA SER A 30 15.77 27.17 27.27
C SER A 30 15.32 27.43 25.82
N MET A 31 15.68 26.54 24.91
CA MET A 31 15.22 26.67 23.52
C MET A 31 13.70 26.89 23.57
N TYR A 32 13.24 27.95 22.93
CA TYR A 32 11.82 28.24 22.86
C TYR A 32 11.10 27.01 22.37
N ALA A 33 10.08 26.59 23.09
CA ALA A 33 9.29 25.43 22.67
C ALA A 33 8.70 25.71 21.29
N VAL A 34 9.02 24.87 20.33
CA VAL A 34 8.40 24.94 19.01
C VAL A 34 6.93 24.57 19.20
N THR A 35 6.04 25.48 18.83
CA THR A 35 4.60 25.34 19.01
C THR A 35 3.92 25.10 17.66
N TYR A 36 2.72 24.54 17.70
CA TYR A 36 1.88 24.47 16.51
C TYR A 36 1.73 25.86 15.85
N PRO A 37 1.82 26.02 14.52
CA PRO A 37 1.94 24.95 13.50
C PRO A 37 3.40 24.52 13.16
N ASN A 38 4.38 24.96 13.94
CA ASN A 38 5.81 24.77 13.63
C ASN A 38 6.37 23.42 14.13
N ILE A 39 5.57 22.63 14.83
CA ILE A 39 5.95 21.28 15.25
C ILE A 39 5.67 20.34 14.07
N ALA A 40 6.68 19.58 13.63
CA ALA A 40 6.51 18.54 12.65
C ALA A 40 5.38 17.57 13.08
N PHE A 41 4.52 17.19 12.14
CA PHE A 41 3.37 16.29 12.38
C PHE A 41 2.34 16.80 13.41
N GLY A 42 2.45 18.03 13.91
CA GLY A 42 1.51 18.61 14.88
C GLY A 42 1.54 18.00 16.27
N THR A 43 2.49 17.11 16.58
CA THR A 43 2.66 16.47 17.90
C THR A 43 4.11 16.53 18.34
N LYS A 44 4.33 16.74 19.64
CA LYS A 44 5.68 16.75 20.23
C LYS A 44 6.29 15.33 20.34
N GLU A 45 5.44 14.34 20.55
CA GLU A 45 5.80 12.93 20.66
C GLU A 45 4.94 12.11 19.74
N LYS A 46 5.45 10.94 19.31
CA LYS A 46 4.64 9.98 18.55
C LYS A 46 3.35 9.65 19.28
N PRO A 47 2.19 9.65 18.60
CA PRO A 47 0.95 9.18 19.19
C PRO A 47 1.10 7.75 19.72
N LYS A 48 0.64 7.51 20.94
CA LYS A 48 0.68 6.18 21.56
C LYS A 48 -0.69 5.51 21.45
N GLN A 49 -0.72 4.20 21.45
CA GLN A 49 -1.98 3.47 21.54
C GLN A 49 -2.66 3.77 22.88
N GLU A 50 -3.91 4.20 22.82
CA GLU A 50 -4.76 4.43 23.97
C GLU A 50 -5.78 3.30 24.12
N THR A 51 -6.16 3.00 25.36
CA THR A 51 -7.38 2.25 25.62
C THR A 51 -8.55 3.20 25.58
N ILE A 52 -9.50 2.97 24.66
CA ILE A 52 -10.63 3.88 24.41
C ILE A 52 -11.93 3.10 24.55
N LEU A 53 -12.89 3.69 25.28
CA LEU A 53 -14.24 3.20 25.39
C LEU A 53 -15.20 4.20 24.72
N PHE A 54 -15.75 3.83 23.56
CA PHE A 54 -16.87 4.54 22.96
C PHE A 54 -18.14 4.10 23.66
N LYS A 55 -18.91 5.04 24.19
CA LYS A 55 -20.15 4.75 24.94
C LYS A 55 -21.38 5.19 24.19
N ASN A 56 -22.42 4.35 24.24
CA ASN A 56 -23.78 4.69 23.77
C ASN A 56 -23.84 5.17 22.32
N THR A 57 -23.10 4.48 21.43
CA THR A 57 -23.02 4.84 20.01
C THR A 57 -23.86 3.92 19.12
N THR A 58 -24.19 4.35 17.91
CA THR A 58 -24.71 3.49 16.86
C THR A 58 -23.52 2.87 16.12
N VAL A 59 -23.30 1.57 16.31
CA VAL A 59 -22.17 0.83 15.73
C VAL A 59 -22.58 0.18 14.42
N TRP A 60 -21.84 0.46 13.35
CA TRP A 60 -21.95 -0.21 12.06
C TRP A 60 -20.89 -1.28 12.00
N THR A 61 -21.26 -2.52 12.23
CA THR A 61 -20.30 -3.61 12.42
C THR A 61 -19.63 -4.04 11.12
N GLY A 62 -20.29 -3.90 9.99
CA GLY A 62 -19.86 -4.50 8.72
C GLY A 62 -20.00 -6.03 8.67
N GLU A 63 -20.52 -6.61 9.74
CA GLU A 63 -20.71 -8.05 9.93
C GLU A 63 -22.22 -8.42 9.92
N LYS A 64 -22.52 -9.70 10.13
CA LYS A 64 -23.90 -10.21 10.13
C LYS A 64 -24.82 -9.56 11.19
N GLU A 65 -24.24 -9.04 12.27
CA GLU A 65 -24.96 -8.32 13.33
C GLU A 65 -25.52 -6.97 12.83
N GLY A 66 -25.01 -6.45 11.72
CA GLY A 66 -25.49 -5.22 11.09
C GLY A 66 -25.26 -3.98 11.96
N ILE A 67 -26.33 -3.25 12.25
CA ILE A 67 -26.29 -1.98 12.98
C ILE A 67 -26.77 -2.19 14.43
N LEU A 68 -25.88 -1.92 15.39
CA LEU A 68 -26.15 -2.03 16.82
C LEU A 68 -26.36 -0.63 17.40
N LYS A 69 -27.54 -0.38 17.99
CA LYS A 69 -27.88 0.92 18.63
C LYS A 69 -27.52 0.92 20.11
N GLU A 70 -27.18 2.11 20.64
CA GLU A 70 -26.89 2.32 22.07
C GLU A 70 -25.86 1.30 22.60
N THR A 71 -24.77 1.15 21.88
CA THR A 71 -23.78 0.11 22.10
C THR A 71 -22.42 0.72 22.43
N ASP A 72 -21.73 0.11 23.40
CA ASP A 72 -20.39 0.49 23.78
C ASP A 72 -19.37 -0.37 23.02
N VAL A 73 -18.22 0.23 22.66
CA VAL A 73 -17.10 -0.45 22.04
C VAL A 73 -15.81 -0.12 22.77
N LEU A 74 -15.15 -1.15 23.30
CA LEU A 74 -13.85 -1.03 23.94
C LEU A 74 -12.75 -1.35 22.96
N ILE A 75 -11.86 -0.40 22.72
CA ILE A 75 -10.61 -0.57 21.97
C ILE A 75 -9.47 -0.69 22.97
N GLN A 76 -8.69 -1.75 22.89
CA GLN A 76 -7.53 -2.00 23.73
C GLN A 76 -6.41 -2.66 22.94
N ASN A 77 -5.17 -2.21 23.12
CA ASN A 77 -4.00 -2.73 22.41
C ASN A 77 -4.18 -2.70 20.87
N GLY A 78 -4.81 -1.65 20.35
CA GLY A 78 -5.07 -1.48 18.92
C GLY A 78 -6.10 -2.44 18.32
N LYS A 79 -6.89 -3.12 19.15
CA LYS A 79 -7.93 -4.09 18.72
C LYS A 79 -9.26 -3.78 19.36
N ILE A 80 -10.35 -4.18 18.71
CA ILE A 80 -11.68 -4.23 19.33
C ILE A 80 -11.66 -5.35 20.37
N ALA A 81 -11.63 -4.97 21.65
CA ALA A 81 -11.56 -5.90 22.76
C ALA A 81 -12.94 -6.41 23.16
N LYS A 82 -13.96 -5.54 23.13
CA LYS A 82 -15.33 -5.88 23.50
C LYS A 82 -16.35 -4.97 22.86
N ILE A 83 -17.49 -5.54 22.49
CA ILE A 83 -18.69 -4.82 22.05
C ILE A 83 -19.84 -5.27 22.96
N GLY A 84 -20.65 -4.33 23.45
CA GLY A 84 -21.79 -4.64 24.33
C GLY A 84 -22.40 -3.42 24.93
N LYS A 85 -23.31 -3.59 25.90
CA LYS A 85 -23.94 -2.49 26.64
C LYS A 85 -23.33 -2.37 28.03
N ASN A 86 -23.27 -1.14 28.55
CA ASN A 86 -22.82 -0.85 29.92
C ASN A 86 -21.42 -1.39 30.26
N LEU A 87 -20.49 -1.30 29.30
CA LEU A 87 -19.11 -1.72 29.55
C LEU A 87 -18.44 -0.82 30.60
N PRO A 88 -17.65 -1.41 31.53
CA PRO A 88 -16.92 -0.62 32.52
C PRO A 88 -15.79 0.19 31.87
N ALA A 89 -15.58 1.40 32.32
CA ALA A 89 -14.55 2.29 31.78
C ALA A 89 -13.10 1.83 32.14
N SER A 90 -12.91 1.21 33.30
CA SER A 90 -11.65 0.54 33.77
C SER A 90 -10.35 1.20 33.27
N GLY A 91 -10.20 2.53 33.46
CA GLY A 91 -9.00 3.27 33.04
C GLY A 91 -8.94 3.62 31.54
N ALA A 92 -9.96 3.32 30.76
CA ALA A 92 -10.06 3.73 29.36
C ALA A 92 -10.43 5.23 29.25
N LYS A 93 -9.94 5.87 28.21
CA LYS A 93 -10.44 7.18 27.76
C LYS A 93 -11.86 7.00 27.24
N VAL A 94 -12.81 7.64 27.89
CA VAL A 94 -14.24 7.54 27.52
C VAL A 94 -14.58 8.58 26.46
N VAL A 95 -15.20 8.13 25.38
CA VAL A 95 -15.76 8.97 24.33
C VAL A 95 -17.27 8.81 24.35
N ASP A 96 -18.00 9.91 24.60
CA ASP A 96 -19.45 9.92 24.49
C ASP A 96 -19.87 9.82 23.01
N GLY A 97 -20.49 8.71 22.67
CA GLY A 97 -21.00 8.39 21.34
C GLY A 97 -22.52 8.61 21.20
N THR A 98 -23.17 9.22 22.18
CA THR A 98 -24.62 9.49 22.15
C THR A 98 -24.99 10.23 20.87
N ARG A 99 -25.91 9.66 20.09
CA ARG A 99 -26.35 10.15 18.77
C ARG A 99 -25.23 10.21 17.70
N LYS A 100 -24.10 9.54 17.92
CA LYS A 100 -23.02 9.41 16.95
C LYS A 100 -22.98 8.01 16.37
N HIS A 101 -22.33 7.89 15.23
CA HIS A 101 -22.11 6.62 14.54
C HIS A 101 -20.64 6.23 14.66
N LEU A 102 -20.39 4.97 14.93
CA LEU A 102 -19.05 4.36 14.93
C LEU A 102 -18.96 3.33 13.83
N THR A 103 -18.00 3.49 12.95
CA THR A 103 -17.68 2.56 11.86
C THR A 103 -16.25 2.09 11.96
N ALA A 104 -15.88 1.02 11.26
CA ALA A 104 -14.49 0.77 10.92
C ALA A 104 -13.94 1.95 10.10
N GLY A 105 -12.64 2.17 10.18
CA GLY A 105 -11.97 3.16 9.32
C GLY A 105 -12.07 2.75 7.85
N ILE A 106 -12.15 3.74 6.98
CA ILE A 106 -12.21 3.52 5.52
C ILE A 106 -10.85 2.98 5.07
N ILE A 107 -10.90 1.96 4.21
CA ILE A 107 -9.74 1.44 3.48
C ILE A 107 -9.84 1.97 2.05
N ASP A 108 -8.89 2.80 1.64
CA ASP A 108 -8.77 3.24 0.26
C ASP A 108 -8.08 2.12 -0.55
N GLU A 109 -8.82 1.50 -1.45
CA GLU A 109 -8.33 0.36 -2.24
C GLU A 109 -7.39 0.77 -3.37
N HIS A 110 -7.38 2.05 -3.76
CA HIS A 110 -6.59 2.58 -4.86
C HIS A 110 -6.09 3.98 -4.57
N SER A 111 -4.87 4.08 -4.11
CA SER A 111 -4.27 5.36 -3.77
C SER A 111 -2.88 5.55 -4.38
N HIS A 112 -2.54 6.82 -4.63
CA HIS A 112 -1.21 7.25 -5.08
C HIS A 112 -0.61 8.30 -4.12
N ILE A 113 -1.21 8.51 -2.94
CA ILE A 113 -0.61 9.33 -1.88
C ILE A 113 0.59 8.62 -1.25
N ALA A 114 1.36 9.32 -0.47
CA ALA A 114 2.48 8.75 0.28
C ALA A 114 3.50 7.98 -0.59
N ILE A 115 3.69 8.38 -1.83
CA ILE A 115 4.67 7.82 -2.77
C ILE A 115 5.65 8.92 -3.18
N SER A 116 6.94 8.66 -3.06
CA SER A 116 7.99 9.61 -3.43
C SER A 116 8.14 9.74 -4.95
N ASN A 117 8.09 10.99 -5.46
CA ASN A 117 8.53 11.38 -6.81
C ASN A 117 8.08 10.51 -7.99
N GLY A 118 6.79 10.22 -8.05
CA GLY A 118 6.20 9.50 -9.18
C GLY A 118 5.83 8.07 -8.85
N VAL A 119 4.82 7.62 -9.58
CA VAL A 119 4.14 6.34 -9.33
C VAL A 119 4.34 5.33 -10.45
N ASN A 120 5.13 5.68 -11.46
CA ASN A 120 5.31 4.87 -12.67
C ASN A 120 6.76 4.55 -12.93
N GLU A 121 7.09 3.26 -13.00
CA GLU A 121 8.27 2.78 -13.71
C GLU A 121 7.83 2.37 -15.12
N GLY A 122 7.78 3.35 -16.02
CA GLY A 122 7.10 3.23 -17.31
C GLY A 122 8.00 2.88 -18.51
N GLY A 123 9.28 2.61 -18.29
CA GLY A 123 10.27 2.36 -19.34
C GLY A 123 10.07 1.03 -20.07
N GLN A 124 9.50 0.04 -19.40
CA GLN A 124 9.25 -1.30 -19.92
C GLN A 124 7.74 -1.58 -20.06
N ASN A 125 7.39 -2.65 -20.73
CA ASN A 125 6.00 -3.12 -20.83
C ASN A 125 5.55 -3.95 -19.61
N SER A 126 6.51 -4.46 -18.83
CA SER A 126 6.32 -4.98 -17.49
C SER A 126 7.35 -4.38 -16.54
N SER A 127 6.94 -4.09 -15.32
CA SER A 127 7.78 -3.66 -14.20
C SER A 127 7.38 -4.36 -12.90
N ALA A 128 7.03 -5.66 -13.01
CA ALA A 128 6.60 -6.45 -11.86
C ALA A 128 7.69 -6.59 -10.77
N GLU A 129 8.96 -6.36 -11.12
CA GLU A 129 10.11 -6.39 -10.22
C GLU A 129 10.17 -5.21 -9.24
N VAL A 130 9.56 -4.07 -9.57
CA VAL A 130 9.55 -2.92 -8.67
C VAL A 130 8.42 -3.01 -7.62
N THR A 131 8.59 -2.31 -6.50
CA THR A 131 7.59 -2.27 -5.45
C THR A 131 7.41 -0.85 -4.90
N ILE A 132 6.17 -0.49 -4.63
CA ILE A 132 5.85 0.77 -3.95
C ILE A 132 6.36 0.78 -2.50
N GLU A 133 6.59 -0.38 -1.89
CA GLU A 133 7.14 -0.47 -0.53
C GLU A 133 8.46 0.29 -0.39
N ASP A 134 9.30 0.32 -1.45
CA ASP A 134 10.62 0.96 -1.45
C ASP A 134 10.55 2.49 -1.50
N VAL A 135 9.40 3.07 -1.84
CA VAL A 135 9.23 4.51 -2.08
C VAL A 135 8.10 5.14 -1.26
N VAL A 136 7.70 4.50 -0.17
CA VAL A 136 6.69 5.08 0.74
C VAL A 136 7.22 6.36 1.36
N ASN A 137 6.48 7.47 1.19
CA ASN A 137 6.78 8.77 1.76
C ASN A 137 5.89 9.05 2.96
N SER A 138 6.43 8.91 4.17
CA SER A 138 5.69 9.12 5.42
C SER A 138 5.41 10.60 5.74
N ASP A 139 6.04 11.53 5.02
CA ASP A 139 5.92 12.96 5.25
C ASP A 139 4.85 13.62 4.36
N ASP A 140 4.19 12.83 3.51
CA ASP A 140 3.13 13.34 2.64
C ASP A 140 1.93 13.81 3.47
N ILE A 141 1.63 15.11 3.40
CA ILE A 141 0.51 15.74 4.10
C ILE A 141 -0.85 15.11 3.76
N ASN A 142 -0.97 14.43 2.64
CA ASN A 142 -2.19 13.73 2.27
C ASN A 142 -2.51 12.57 3.20
N ILE A 143 -1.53 12.00 3.91
CA ILE A 143 -1.76 11.03 4.99
C ILE A 143 -2.64 11.66 6.07
N TYR A 144 -2.25 12.85 6.55
CA TYR A 144 -3.01 13.59 7.57
C TYR A 144 -4.41 13.97 7.07
N ARG A 145 -4.51 14.49 5.83
CA ARG A 145 -5.79 14.89 5.23
C ARG A 145 -6.76 13.73 5.11
N ASN A 146 -6.29 12.58 4.66
CA ASN A 146 -7.12 11.38 4.55
C ASN A 146 -7.53 10.84 5.92
N LEU A 147 -6.64 10.85 6.91
CA LEU A 147 -6.99 10.52 8.30
C LEU A 147 -8.11 11.42 8.83
N ALA A 148 -8.04 12.73 8.58
CA ALA A 148 -9.09 13.67 8.99
C ALA A 148 -10.44 13.36 8.32
N GLY A 149 -10.44 12.76 7.13
CA GLY A 149 -11.63 12.27 6.42
C GLY A 149 -12.10 10.88 6.86
N GLY A 150 -11.34 10.20 7.75
CA GLY A 150 -11.71 8.86 8.24
C GLY A 150 -11.09 7.69 7.46
N VAL A 151 -10.22 7.96 6.48
CA VAL A 151 -9.41 6.91 5.82
C VAL A 151 -8.28 6.51 6.75
N THR A 152 -8.19 5.24 7.09
CA THR A 152 -7.21 4.73 8.06
C THR A 152 -6.15 3.83 7.45
N SER A 153 -6.41 3.33 6.25
CA SER A 153 -5.50 2.47 5.51
C SER A 153 -5.63 2.73 4.02
N ALA A 154 -4.57 2.49 3.26
CA ALA A 154 -4.56 2.66 1.82
C ALA A 154 -3.74 1.56 1.13
N ASN A 155 -4.20 1.12 -0.03
CA ASN A 155 -3.44 0.29 -0.95
C ASN A 155 -2.75 1.21 -1.97
N LEU A 156 -1.46 1.40 -1.80
CA LEU A 156 -0.64 2.28 -2.63
C LEU A 156 -0.24 1.54 -3.91
N LEU A 157 -0.66 2.05 -5.04
CA LEU A 157 -0.50 1.38 -6.32
C LEU A 157 0.54 2.06 -7.22
N HIS A 158 1.24 1.26 -7.99
CA HIS A 158 1.92 1.73 -9.19
C HIS A 158 0.92 2.41 -10.14
N GLY A 159 1.36 3.39 -10.90
CA GLY A 159 0.50 4.04 -11.90
C GLY A 159 0.17 3.13 -13.09
N SER A 160 -0.48 3.70 -14.11
CA SER A 160 -1.01 2.93 -15.25
C SER A 160 -0.16 3.05 -16.52
N ALA A 161 1.16 3.21 -16.38
CA ALA A 161 2.04 3.45 -17.54
C ALA A 161 2.31 2.22 -18.38
N ASN A 162 2.23 1.04 -17.83
CA ASN A 162 2.53 -0.24 -18.47
C ASN A 162 1.43 -1.28 -18.24
N PRO A 163 1.27 -2.27 -19.14
CA PRO A 163 0.29 -3.34 -18.95
C PRO A 163 0.47 -4.07 -17.62
N ILE A 164 1.70 -4.48 -17.30
CA ILE A 164 2.07 -5.07 -16.03
C ILE A 164 2.90 -4.04 -15.29
N GLY A 165 2.34 -3.43 -14.25
CA GLY A 165 3.00 -2.44 -13.40
C GLY A 165 3.66 -3.07 -12.18
N GLY A 166 4.06 -2.23 -11.22
CA GLY A 166 4.75 -2.64 -10.00
C GLY A 166 3.84 -3.23 -8.92
N ARG A 167 4.48 -3.87 -7.95
CA ARG A 167 3.85 -4.39 -6.74
C ARG A 167 3.35 -3.25 -5.85
N ALA A 168 2.19 -3.44 -5.26
CA ALA A 168 1.58 -2.48 -4.36
C ALA A 168 2.14 -2.56 -2.94
N ALA A 169 1.92 -1.48 -2.16
CA ALA A 169 2.17 -1.42 -0.73
C ALA A 169 0.87 -1.16 0.02
N PHE A 170 0.54 -1.96 1.03
CA PHE A 170 -0.59 -1.68 1.89
C PHE A 170 -0.11 -1.02 3.18
N ILE A 171 -0.61 0.18 3.48
CA ILE A 171 -0.20 0.96 4.64
C ILE A 171 -1.37 1.29 5.57
N LYS A 172 -1.07 1.45 6.87
CA LYS A 172 -1.91 2.20 7.79
C LYS A 172 -1.45 3.66 7.79
N LEU A 173 -2.39 4.59 7.73
CA LEU A 173 -2.11 6.01 7.71
C LEU A 173 -1.70 6.51 9.11
N LYS A 174 -0.51 6.15 9.56
CA LYS A 174 0.05 6.52 10.86
C LYS A 174 0.88 7.80 10.75
N TRP A 175 0.22 8.94 10.76
CA TRP A 175 0.89 10.24 10.68
C TRP A 175 1.97 10.41 11.76
N GLY A 176 3.18 10.76 11.35
CA GLY A 176 4.34 10.91 12.26
C GLY A 176 5.13 9.63 12.52
N TYR A 177 4.81 8.54 11.83
CA TYR A 177 5.56 7.28 11.89
C TYR A 177 6.44 7.11 10.65
N SER A 178 7.45 6.25 10.74
CA SER A 178 8.31 5.92 9.60
C SER A 178 7.59 5.05 8.57
N PRO A 179 8.09 4.99 7.31
CA PRO A 179 7.53 4.11 6.29
C PRO A 179 7.37 2.66 6.74
N ASP A 180 8.41 2.09 7.35
CA ASP A 180 8.41 0.70 7.85
C ASP A 180 7.33 0.43 8.91
N GLU A 181 7.04 1.43 9.74
CA GLU A 181 6.00 1.33 10.78
C GLU A 181 4.59 1.46 10.21
N MET A 182 4.46 2.07 9.02
CA MET A 182 3.19 2.21 8.30
C MET A 182 2.84 0.96 7.49
N LEU A 183 3.82 0.25 6.94
CA LEU A 183 3.63 -0.96 6.15
C LEU A 183 2.92 -2.07 6.95
N VAL A 184 1.95 -2.72 6.33
CA VAL A 184 1.23 -3.88 6.89
C VAL A 184 1.77 -5.14 6.21
N LYS A 185 2.75 -5.77 6.84
CA LYS A 185 3.51 -6.91 6.27
C LYS A 185 2.66 -8.14 5.94
N ASP A 186 1.59 -8.37 6.72
CA ASP A 186 0.70 -9.54 6.56
C ASP A 186 -0.54 -9.22 5.70
N ALA A 187 -0.57 -8.06 5.05
CA ALA A 187 -1.66 -7.71 4.14
C ALA A 187 -1.63 -8.58 2.88
N PRO A 188 -2.79 -8.81 2.24
CA PRO A 188 -2.84 -9.42 0.92
C PRO A 188 -1.96 -8.65 -0.07
N LYS A 189 -1.16 -9.36 -0.85
CA LYS A 189 -0.25 -8.78 -1.83
C LYS A 189 -0.99 -8.41 -3.10
N TYR A 190 -0.79 -7.18 -3.57
CA TYR A 190 -1.37 -6.68 -4.82
C TYR A 190 -0.30 -6.29 -5.85
N ILE A 191 -0.74 -6.21 -7.10
CA ILE A 191 0.04 -5.68 -8.23
C ILE A 191 -0.89 -4.86 -9.11
N LYS A 192 -0.36 -3.79 -9.71
CA LYS A 192 -1.09 -2.96 -10.66
C LYS A 192 -0.95 -3.52 -12.08
N PHE A 193 -2.10 -3.78 -12.70
CA PHE A 193 -2.21 -3.97 -14.14
C PHE A 193 -2.91 -2.76 -14.76
N ALA A 194 -2.78 -2.61 -16.07
CA ALA A 194 -3.46 -1.54 -16.79
C ALA A 194 -3.80 -1.90 -18.23
N LEU A 195 -4.92 -1.33 -18.66
CA LEU A 195 -5.46 -1.38 -20.02
C LEU A 195 -5.57 0.05 -20.57
N GLY A 196 -6.10 0.22 -21.75
CA GLY A 196 -6.46 1.51 -22.30
C GLY A 196 -5.32 2.28 -22.95
N GLU A 197 -5.50 3.59 -23.02
CA GLU A 197 -4.59 4.50 -23.74
C GLU A 197 -3.25 4.67 -23.00
N ASN A 198 -3.25 4.67 -21.68
CA ASN A 198 -2.06 4.95 -20.88
C ASN A 198 -0.93 3.96 -21.17
N VAL A 199 -1.23 2.68 -21.28
CA VAL A 199 -0.21 1.63 -21.50
C VAL A 199 0.40 1.65 -22.89
N LYS A 200 -0.30 2.23 -23.85
CA LYS A 200 0.20 2.50 -25.20
C LYS A 200 0.96 3.83 -25.27
N GLN A 201 0.84 4.66 -24.23
CA GLN A 201 1.39 6.01 -24.15
C GLN A 201 0.92 6.97 -25.26
N SER A 202 -0.16 6.64 -25.93
CA SER A 202 -0.70 7.42 -27.06
C SER A 202 -1.25 8.80 -26.64
N ASN A 203 -1.56 8.97 -25.35
CA ASN A 203 -2.03 10.22 -24.75
C ASN A 203 -0.94 11.01 -24.00
N TRP A 204 0.34 10.63 -24.12
CA TRP A 204 1.43 11.26 -23.36
C TRP A 204 2.08 12.44 -24.08
N GLY A 205 1.64 12.78 -25.31
CA GLY A 205 2.22 13.86 -26.10
C GLY A 205 3.73 13.66 -26.31
N ASP A 206 4.51 14.71 -26.07
CA ASP A 206 5.98 14.69 -26.22
C ASP A 206 6.69 13.76 -25.23
N ASN A 207 6.01 13.30 -24.18
CA ASN A 207 6.53 12.33 -23.24
C ASN A 207 6.33 10.88 -23.66
N ALA A 208 5.65 10.64 -24.80
CA ALA A 208 5.45 9.30 -25.34
C ALA A 208 6.79 8.63 -25.65
N ARG A 209 6.93 7.39 -25.19
CA ARG A 209 8.12 6.58 -25.47
C ARG A 209 7.82 5.60 -26.59
N ASN A 210 8.78 5.43 -27.49
CA ASN A 210 8.66 4.44 -28.54
C ASN A 210 8.97 3.04 -28.00
N ARG A 211 7.99 2.40 -27.38
CA ARG A 211 8.06 1.01 -26.91
C ARG A 211 6.79 0.26 -27.21
N PHE A 212 6.89 -1.06 -27.29
CA PHE A 212 5.73 -1.96 -27.31
C PHE A 212 5.01 -1.94 -25.94
N PRO A 213 3.66 -1.99 -25.88
CA PRO A 213 2.70 -2.04 -26.99
C PRO A 213 2.30 -0.64 -27.50
N GLN A 214 1.86 -0.56 -28.79
CA GLN A 214 1.34 0.66 -29.39
C GLN A 214 -0.17 0.56 -29.68
N SER A 215 -0.78 -0.60 -29.47
CA SER A 215 -2.18 -0.87 -29.76
C SER A 215 -2.80 -1.78 -28.69
N ARG A 216 -4.14 -1.86 -28.69
CA ARG A 216 -4.86 -2.80 -27.81
C ARG A 216 -4.52 -4.26 -28.10
N MET A 217 -4.25 -4.60 -29.34
CA MET A 217 -3.75 -5.94 -29.73
C MET A 217 -2.40 -6.24 -29.07
N GLY A 218 -1.50 -5.24 -29.08
CA GLY A 218 -0.21 -5.37 -28.42
C GLY A 218 -0.32 -5.48 -26.89
N VAL A 219 -1.31 -4.83 -26.26
CA VAL A 219 -1.56 -4.96 -24.81
C VAL A 219 -1.93 -6.40 -24.45
N GLU A 220 -2.83 -7.04 -25.23
CA GLU A 220 -3.17 -8.45 -25.02
C GLU A 220 -1.94 -9.34 -25.18
N GLN A 221 -1.12 -9.07 -26.21
CA GLN A 221 0.09 -9.85 -26.47
C GLN A 221 1.14 -9.75 -25.36
N VAL A 222 1.25 -8.60 -24.66
CA VAL A 222 2.12 -8.49 -23.47
C VAL A 222 1.68 -9.48 -22.41
N TYR A 223 0.40 -9.52 -22.07
CA TYR A 223 -0.10 -10.46 -21.07
C TYR A 223 0.11 -11.92 -21.47
N GLU A 224 -0.18 -12.27 -22.71
CA GLU A 224 0.07 -13.62 -23.27
C GLU A 224 1.52 -14.05 -23.11
N ASP A 225 2.46 -13.21 -23.55
CA ASP A 225 3.90 -13.50 -23.49
C ASP A 225 4.36 -13.70 -22.05
N TYR A 226 4.02 -12.76 -21.17
CA TYR A 226 4.53 -12.80 -19.79
C TYR A 226 3.94 -13.97 -18.98
N PHE A 227 2.67 -14.29 -19.13
CA PHE A 227 2.10 -15.44 -18.42
C PHE A 227 2.56 -16.78 -19.01
N THR A 228 2.81 -16.86 -20.31
CA THR A 228 3.47 -18.03 -20.92
C THR A 228 4.85 -18.25 -20.31
N ARG A 229 5.68 -17.21 -20.29
CA ARG A 229 7.02 -17.25 -19.69
C ARG A 229 6.98 -17.59 -18.18
N ALA A 230 6.01 -17.09 -17.45
CA ALA A 230 5.86 -17.39 -16.03
C ALA A 230 5.52 -18.88 -15.78
N ILE A 231 4.72 -19.48 -16.65
CA ILE A 231 4.44 -20.93 -16.59
C ILE A 231 5.69 -21.74 -16.93
N GLU A 232 6.42 -21.36 -17.99
CA GLU A 232 7.69 -22.00 -18.36
C GLU A 232 8.70 -21.94 -17.23
N TYR A 233 8.90 -20.77 -16.66
CA TYR A 233 9.78 -20.53 -15.51
C TYR A 233 9.40 -21.41 -14.30
N LYS A 234 8.12 -21.47 -13.98
CA LYS A 234 7.62 -22.34 -12.90
C LYS A 234 7.93 -23.80 -13.19
N ASN A 235 7.70 -24.25 -14.41
CA ASN A 235 7.95 -25.65 -14.81
C ASN A 235 9.45 -26.00 -14.73
N GLU A 236 10.33 -25.09 -15.09
CA GLU A 236 11.79 -25.26 -14.94
C GLU A 236 12.19 -25.41 -13.48
N TRP A 237 11.65 -24.57 -12.59
CA TRP A 237 11.90 -24.66 -11.15
C TRP A 237 11.33 -25.94 -10.54
N ASP A 238 10.14 -26.38 -10.95
CA ASP A 238 9.53 -27.63 -10.49
C ASP A 238 10.36 -28.85 -10.96
N ALA A 239 10.86 -28.83 -12.19
CA ALA A 239 11.78 -29.85 -12.70
C ALA A 239 13.10 -29.89 -11.94
N TYR A 240 13.67 -28.75 -11.60
CA TYR A 240 14.87 -28.68 -10.79
C TYR A 240 14.62 -29.19 -9.35
N LYS A 241 13.58 -28.71 -8.68
CA LYS A 241 13.25 -29.12 -7.30
C LYS A 241 12.91 -30.61 -7.20
N SER A 242 12.33 -31.20 -8.23
CA SER A 242 12.04 -32.65 -8.29
C SER A 242 13.23 -33.50 -8.70
N GLY A 243 14.38 -32.91 -9.00
CA GLY A 243 15.60 -33.60 -9.44
C GLY A 243 15.55 -34.09 -10.91
N LYS A 244 14.50 -33.76 -11.67
CA LYS A 244 14.41 -34.06 -13.12
C LYS A 244 15.41 -33.25 -13.93
N ASN A 245 15.68 -32.01 -13.53
CA ASN A 245 16.71 -31.17 -14.10
C ASN A 245 17.77 -30.88 -13.03
N LYS A 246 19.05 -31.09 -13.39
CA LYS A 246 20.19 -30.83 -12.48
C LYS A 246 20.68 -29.40 -12.53
N LYS A 247 20.34 -28.65 -13.58
CA LYS A 247 20.71 -27.24 -13.73
C LYS A 247 19.68 -26.36 -13.03
N MET A 248 20.14 -25.57 -12.05
CA MET A 248 19.30 -24.60 -11.38
C MET A 248 18.88 -23.49 -12.36
N PRO A 249 17.58 -23.17 -12.49
CA PRO A 249 17.13 -22.03 -13.27
C PRO A 249 17.67 -20.72 -12.74
N ARG A 250 17.85 -19.73 -13.61
CA ARG A 250 18.16 -18.36 -13.16
C ARG A 250 16.98 -17.78 -12.40
N PHE A 251 17.26 -17.14 -11.27
CA PHE A 251 16.22 -16.39 -10.56
C PHE A 251 15.79 -15.15 -11.34
N ASP A 252 14.50 -14.95 -11.48
CA ASP A 252 13.87 -13.86 -12.20
C ASP A 252 12.71 -13.31 -11.36
N ILE A 253 12.85 -12.07 -10.88
CA ILE A 253 11.87 -11.46 -9.96
C ILE A 253 10.53 -11.25 -10.65
N GLU A 254 10.48 -10.83 -11.93
CA GLU A 254 9.24 -10.66 -12.66
C GLU A 254 8.47 -11.98 -12.75
N MET A 255 9.15 -13.04 -13.11
CA MET A 255 8.53 -14.37 -13.25
C MET A 255 8.08 -14.93 -11.88
N GLU A 256 8.81 -14.67 -10.80
CA GLU A 256 8.38 -15.01 -9.44
C GLU A 256 7.06 -14.29 -9.08
N VAL A 257 6.97 -12.98 -9.34
CA VAL A 257 5.78 -12.18 -9.06
C VAL A 257 4.57 -12.66 -9.88
N LEU A 258 4.75 -12.97 -11.15
CA LEU A 258 3.68 -13.54 -11.98
C LEU A 258 3.34 -14.97 -11.55
N GLY A 259 4.31 -15.73 -11.09
CA GLY A 259 4.12 -17.04 -10.47
C GLY A 259 3.27 -16.96 -9.19
N GLU A 260 3.43 -15.90 -8.37
CA GLU A 260 2.55 -15.66 -7.21
C GLU A 260 1.08 -15.42 -7.65
N ILE A 261 0.84 -14.76 -8.79
CA ILE A 261 -0.50 -14.57 -9.35
C ILE A 261 -1.10 -15.92 -9.76
N LEU A 262 -0.37 -16.73 -10.52
CA LEU A 262 -0.78 -18.07 -10.94
C LEU A 262 -1.05 -18.99 -9.73
N ALA A 263 -0.29 -18.81 -8.65
CA ALA A 263 -0.48 -19.52 -7.38
C ALA A 263 -1.59 -18.93 -6.48
N LYS A 264 -2.29 -17.87 -6.92
CA LYS A 264 -3.36 -17.17 -6.19
C LYS A 264 -2.89 -16.55 -4.85
N LYS A 265 -1.61 -16.17 -4.79
CA LYS A 265 -0.98 -15.52 -3.63
C LYS A 265 -0.82 -14.00 -3.81
N ARG A 266 -0.96 -13.51 -5.03
CA ARG A 266 -0.95 -12.08 -5.37
C ARG A 266 -2.18 -11.75 -6.19
N PHE A 267 -2.78 -10.60 -5.88
CA PHE A 267 -4.03 -10.15 -6.43
C PHE A 267 -3.83 -8.98 -7.40
N ILE A 268 -4.71 -8.84 -8.38
CA ILE A 268 -4.58 -7.87 -9.46
C ILE A 268 -5.63 -6.77 -9.28
N THR A 269 -5.17 -5.51 -9.23
CA THR A 269 -5.99 -4.32 -9.46
C THR A 269 -5.65 -3.76 -10.84
N CYS A 270 -6.65 -3.61 -11.70
CA CYS A 270 -6.44 -3.27 -13.11
C CYS A 270 -7.13 -1.97 -13.50
N HIS A 271 -6.34 -0.98 -13.94
CA HIS A 271 -6.84 0.21 -14.63
C HIS A 271 -7.60 -0.16 -15.90
N SER A 272 -8.82 0.35 -16.10
CA SER A 272 -9.67 -0.06 -17.23
C SER A 272 -10.77 0.93 -17.54
N TYR A 273 -11.11 1.07 -18.82
CA TYR A 273 -12.23 1.91 -19.26
C TYR A 273 -13.17 1.16 -20.20
N VAL A 274 -12.64 0.52 -21.23
CA VAL A 274 -13.40 0.01 -22.39
C VAL A 274 -13.80 -1.45 -22.19
N GLN A 275 -15.07 -1.78 -22.44
CA GLN A 275 -15.64 -3.11 -22.22
C GLN A 275 -14.90 -4.25 -22.94
N SER A 276 -14.43 -4.00 -24.17
CA SER A 276 -13.72 -5.02 -24.96
C SER A 276 -12.41 -5.44 -24.32
N GLU A 277 -11.67 -4.48 -23.73
CA GLU A 277 -10.42 -4.73 -23.03
C GLU A 277 -10.66 -5.45 -21.70
N ILE A 278 -11.70 -5.04 -20.95
CA ILE A 278 -12.14 -5.70 -19.70
C ILE A 278 -12.47 -7.16 -19.97
N ASN A 279 -13.28 -7.41 -21.00
CA ASN A 279 -13.67 -8.76 -21.40
C ASN A 279 -12.49 -9.59 -21.90
N MET A 280 -11.56 -8.97 -22.64
CA MET A 280 -10.33 -9.61 -23.12
C MET A 280 -9.49 -10.10 -21.93
N LEU A 281 -9.22 -9.23 -20.96
CA LEU A 281 -8.36 -9.59 -19.83
C LEU A 281 -8.99 -10.64 -18.91
N MET A 282 -10.33 -10.63 -18.72
CA MET A 282 -11.03 -11.71 -18.00
C MET A 282 -10.85 -13.06 -18.71
N LYS A 283 -11.06 -13.12 -20.03
CA LYS A 283 -10.87 -14.35 -20.80
C LYS A 283 -9.42 -14.86 -20.77
N LEU A 284 -8.46 -13.94 -20.81
CA LEU A 284 -7.06 -14.28 -20.68
C LEU A 284 -6.78 -14.87 -19.28
N ALA A 285 -7.25 -14.21 -18.22
CA ALA A 285 -7.10 -14.68 -16.86
C ALA A 285 -7.69 -16.10 -16.66
N GLU A 286 -8.88 -16.35 -17.23
CA GLU A 286 -9.52 -17.68 -17.21
C GLU A 286 -8.67 -18.73 -17.92
N ARG A 287 -8.09 -18.39 -19.09
CA ARG A 287 -7.23 -19.30 -19.88
C ARG A 287 -5.95 -19.68 -19.13
N TYR A 288 -5.35 -18.75 -18.42
CA TYR A 288 -4.14 -18.97 -17.61
C TYR A 288 -4.41 -19.42 -16.17
N GLY A 289 -5.68 -19.51 -15.75
CA GLY A 289 -6.09 -20.04 -14.45
C GLY A 289 -5.92 -19.09 -13.26
N PHE A 290 -5.84 -17.79 -13.52
CA PHE A 290 -5.84 -16.77 -12.47
C PHE A 290 -7.11 -15.90 -12.51
N LYS A 291 -7.21 -14.90 -11.65
CA LYS A 291 -8.39 -14.05 -11.52
C LYS A 291 -7.98 -12.58 -11.37
N ILE A 292 -8.74 -11.68 -11.99
CA ILE A 292 -8.68 -10.26 -11.70
C ILE A 292 -9.52 -9.98 -10.46
N GLN A 293 -9.00 -9.26 -9.48
CA GLN A 293 -9.74 -8.91 -8.26
C GLN A 293 -10.59 -7.67 -8.46
N THR A 294 -10.03 -6.62 -9.07
CA THR A 294 -10.71 -5.35 -9.23
C THR A 294 -10.35 -4.71 -10.56
N PHE A 295 -11.36 -4.27 -11.29
CA PHE A 295 -11.19 -3.28 -12.35
C PHE A 295 -11.44 -1.89 -11.77
N THR A 296 -10.43 -1.02 -11.85
CA THR A 296 -10.45 0.30 -11.22
C THR A 296 -10.83 1.39 -12.22
N HIS A 297 -11.55 2.44 -11.73
CA HIS A 297 -12.15 3.53 -12.49
C HIS A 297 -12.81 3.03 -13.79
N ILE A 298 -13.56 1.97 -13.60
CA ILE A 298 -14.21 1.22 -14.68
C ILE A 298 -15.39 2.02 -15.25
N LEU A 299 -15.28 2.44 -16.52
CA LEU A 299 -16.33 3.23 -17.17
C LEU A 299 -17.39 2.33 -17.80
N GLU A 300 -16.98 1.38 -18.64
CA GLU A 300 -17.91 0.55 -19.42
C GLU A 300 -18.20 -0.82 -18.78
N GLY A 301 -17.89 -0.99 -17.49
CA GLY A 301 -18.13 -2.25 -16.79
C GLY A 301 -19.59 -2.69 -16.79
N TYR A 302 -20.52 -1.74 -16.78
CA TYR A 302 -21.95 -2.03 -16.85
C TYR A 302 -22.37 -2.81 -18.11
N LYS A 303 -21.61 -2.67 -19.23
CA LYS A 303 -21.87 -3.40 -20.50
C LYS A 303 -21.45 -4.88 -20.44
N VAL A 304 -20.66 -5.25 -19.45
CA VAL A 304 -20.13 -6.62 -19.24
C VAL A 304 -20.32 -7.10 -17.81
N ALA A 305 -21.29 -6.53 -17.10
CA ALA A 305 -21.54 -6.80 -15.69
C ALA A 305 -21.88 -8.26 -15.40
N ASP A 306 -22.61 -8.93 -16.31
CA ASP A 306 -22.89 -10.36 -16.26
C ASP A 306 -21.61 -11.21 -16.29
N LYS A 307 -20.67 -10.87 -17.17
CA LYS A 307 -19.37 -11.55 -17.28
C LYS A 307 -18.47 -11.25 -16.09
N MET A 308 -18.48 -10.01 -15.59
CA MET A 308 -17.77 -9.62 -14.38
C MET A 308 -18.29 -10.41 -13.17
N SER A 309 -19.60 -10.55 -13.05
CA SER A 309 -20.24 -11.35 -11.99
C SER A 309 -19.84 -12.83 -12.10
N ALA A 310 -19.87 -13.41 -13.28
CA ALA A 310 -19.45 -14.79 -13.54
C ALA A 310 -17.97 -15.02 -13.21
N HIS A 311 -17.09 -14.08 -13.59
CA HIS A 311 -15.67 -14.10 -13.27
C HIS A 311 -15.43 -13.87 -11.76
N GLY A 312 -16.37 -13.16 -11.10
CA GLY A 312 -16.31 -12.79 -9.69
C GLY A 312 -15.33 -11.66 -9.42
N VAL A 313 -15.18 -10.71 -10.34
CA VAL A 313 -14.36 -9.52 -10.21
C VAL A 313 -15.18 -8.35 -9.66
N ALA A 314 -14.57 -7.50 -8.83
CA ALA A 314 -15.16 -6.25 -8.38
C ALA A 314 -14.92 -5.12 -9.38
N GLY A 315 -15.82 -4.12 -9.39
CA GLY A 315 -15.60 -2.84 -10.09
C GLY A 315 -15.45 -1.72 -9.08
N SER A 316 -14.46 -0.87 -9.25
CA SER A 316 -14.23 0.35 -8.49
C SER A 316 -14.49 1.55 -9.39
N THR A 317 -15.33 2.49 -8.92
CA THR A 317 -15.70 3.70 -9.67
C THR A 317 -15.26 4.95 -8.94
N PHE A 318 -15.00 6.01 -9.68
CA PHE A 318 -14.68 7.33 -9.15
C PHE A 318 -15.86 8.26 -9.45
N ALA A 319 -16.55 8.70 -8.40
CA ALA A 319 -17.81 9.43 -8.53
C ALA A 319 -17.65 10.91 -8.94
N ASP A 320 -16.44 11.45 -8.81
CA ASP A 320 -16.13 12.87 -9.00
C ASP A 320 -15.50 13.21 -10.36
N TRP A 321 -15.46 12.25 -11.27
CA TRP A 321 -14.77 12.44 -12.55
C TRP A 321 -15.65 12.99 -13.66
N TRP A 322 -16.98 12.94 -13.48
CA TRP A 322 -17.96 13.31 -14.53
C TRP A 322 -19.22 13.94 -13.93
#